data_efb1d1aaf8c8ee9933cca27d8da3e309
#
_entry.id   efb1d1aaf8c8ee9933cca27d8da3e309
#
_cell.length_a   1.000
_cell.length_b   1.000
_cell.length_c   1.000
_cell.angle_alpha   90.00
_cell.angle_beta   90.00
_cell.angle_gamma   90.00
#
_symmetry.space_group_name_H-M   'P 1'
#
loop_
_entity.id
_entity.type
_entity.pdbx_description
1 polymer ?
#
loop_
_entity_poly.entity_id
_entity_poly.type
_entity_poly.pdbx_seq_one_letter_code
_entity_poly.pdbx_strand_id
1 'polypeptide(L)'
;MNLPSGPKAPIWLQYLKIATNPIGYMDNLAKRYGDIFTITFGSIPVLFVSNPQGIEQIFTNAKQIPASGELNGDMALITGNQGILQLDGLRHKHRRKLIMPAFHGARLRSYGQRICDLTEKIIGQNQTGKVFLAYPSIEKITLEISIQVVLGLREGERYERLRQLLPAMLKLMRSNPIQISNIFPFLQRDLGQWSPWGRLLYFRQEVYQLIEEEIKERRQQADTPGADILSDLMFAKDETGEAIDNEELRDLVISPLLAAQDATAIAIAWALYWIHSLPTVRDRLLAELDTIGNWQDPASIVGLPYLSAVCNEALRIYPTQLFTFPRIVESPIELMGYQLEPGTLLRVNICATHQREDLYPEPDKFKPERFLEKKFSAYEFLPFGGGTRSCIGAALALFEMKLILATMLSRYQLELADRKPERPKFEGLLCYPASGVKMVMKNQRQQQERSQQPVSTSV
;
A
#
# COMPACT_ATOMS: atom_id res chain seq x y z
N MET A 1 -32.98 4.89 -14.30
CA MET A 1 -32.29 5.06 -13.01
C MET A 1 -32.01 6.53 -12.77
N ASN A 2 -32.39 7.07 -11.62
CA ASN A 2 -32.03 8.45 -11.26
C ASN A 2 -30.73 8.40 -10.47
N LEU A 3 -29.60 8.22 -11.19
CA LEU A 3 -28.27 8.18 -10.57
C LEU A 3 -27.84 9.57 -10.13
N PRO A 4 -26.99 9.68 -9.07
CA PRO A 4 -26.40 10.94 -8.66
C PRO A 4 -25.73 11.66 -9.82
N SER A 5 -25.82 12.99 -9.85
CA SER A 5 -25.20 13.80 -10.90
C SER A 5 -23.66 13.69 -10.88
N GLY A 6 -23.02 14.02 -12.00
CA GLY A 6 -21.57 13.96 -12.12
C GLY A 6 -21.01 14.78 -13.29
N PRO A 7 -19.69 14.75 -13.51
CA PRO A 7 -19.04 15.52 -14.56
C PRO A 7 -19.48 15.06 -15.96
N LYS A 8 -19.86 16.03 -16.80
CA LYS A 8 -20.23 15.79 -18.21
C LYS A 8 -19.03 15.92 -19.17
N ALA A 9 -17.83 16.18 -18.64
CA ALA A 9 -16.63 16.32 -19.47
C ALA A 9 -16.28 14.99 -20.15
N PRO A 10 -15.68 15.00 -21.34
CA PRO A 10 -15.18 13.78 -21.99
C PRO A 10 -14.24 12.99 -21.09
N ILE A 11 -14.34 11.66 -21.13
CA ILE A 11 -13.62 10.77 -20.21
C ILE A 11 -12.09 10.96 -20.30
N TRP A 12 -11.52 11.18 -21.49
CA TRP A 12 -10.09 11.43 -21.65
C TRP A 12 -9.61 12.68 -20.88
N LEU A 13 -10.45 13.73 -20.79
CA LEU A 13 -10.14 14.94 -20.01
C LEU A 13 -10.21 14.66 -18.51
N GLN A 14 -11.12 13.82 -18.09
CA GLN A 14 -11.22 13.39 -16.70
C GLN A 14 -10.00 12.57 -16.30
N TYR A 15 -9.56 11.62 -17.13
CA TYR A 15 -8.31 10.89 -16.93
C TYR A 15 -7.09 11.80 -16.85
N LEU A 16 -6.99 12.80 -17.72
CA LEU A 16 -5.89 13.77 -17.67
C LEU A 16 -5.88 14.55 -16.34
N LYS A 17 -7.05 14.97 -15.85
CA LYS A 17 -7.17 15.67 -14.56
C LYS A 17 -6.82 14.76 -13.37
N ILE A 18 -7.24 13.50 -13.40
CA ILE A 18 -6.85 12.51 -12.38
C ILE A 18 -5.34 12.28 -12.42
N ALA A 19 -4.74 12.13 -13.59
CA ALA A 19 -3.31 11.88 -13.73
C ALA A 19 -2.44 13.05 -13.26
N THR A 20 -2.89 14.30 -13.46
CA THR A 20 -2.10 15.51 -13.16
C THR A 20 -2.37 16.11 -11.80
N ASN A 21 -3.58 15.98 -11.27
CA ASN A 21 -3.99 16.47 -9.95
C ASN A 21 -5.06 15.55 -9.35
N PRO A 22 -4.69 14.34 -8.93
CA PRO A 22 -5.63 13.31 -8.51
C PRO A 22 -6.50 13.74 -7.34
N ILE A 23 -5.88 14.23 -6.27
CA ILE A 23 -6.56 14.59 -5.02
C ILE A 23 -7.43 15.80 -5.22
N GLY A 24 -6.86 16.89 -5.77
CA GLY A 24 -7.62 18.13 -6.00
C GLY A 24 -8.78 17.94 -6.98
N TYR A 25 -8.65 17.06 -7.98
CA TYR A 25 -9.76 16.78 -8.89
C TYR A 25 -10.91 16.07 -8.20
N MET A 26 -10.62 15.02 -7.41
CA MET A 26 -11.66 14.27 -6.70
C MET A 26 -12.32 15.06 -5.58
N ASP A 27 -11.55 15.88 -4.85
CA ASP A 27 -12.08 16.83 -3.87
C ASP A 27 -13.01 17.86 -4.52
N ASN A 28 -12.60 18.46 -5.66
CA ASN A 28 -13.44 19.38 -6.41
C ASN A 28 -14.75 18.74 -6.91
N LEU A 29 -14.73 17.47 -7.31
CA LEU A 29 -15.95 16.76 -7.68
C LEU A 29 -16.87 16.56 -6.48
N ALA A 30 -16.34 16.16 -5.33
CA ALA A 30 -17.12 16.02 -4.09
C ALA A 30 -17.71 17.36 -3.64
N LYS A 31 -16.95 18.46 -3.68
CA LYS A 31 -17.45 19.81 -3.37
C LYS A 31 -18.54 20.29 -4.34
N ARG A 32 -18.44 19.91 -5.62
CA ARG A 32 -19.39 20.35 -6.66
C ARG A 32 -20.67 19.54 -6.72
N TYR A 33 -20.57 18.22 -6.57
CA TYR A 33 -21.68 17.28 -6.80
C TYR A 33 -22.21 16.68 -5.49
N GLY A 34 -21.52 16.92 -4.37
CA GLY A 34 -21.86 16.38 -3.05
C GLY A 34 -21.14 15.07 -2.74
N ASP A 35 -21.54 14.46 -1.65
CA ASP A 35 -20.91 13.28 -1.03
C ASP A 35 -21.05 11.98 -1.85
N ILE A 36 -21.95 11.99 -2.83
CA ILE A 36 -22.15 10.89 -3.79
C ILE A 36 -22.31 11.48 -5.19
N PHE A 37 -21.51 10.98 -6.14
CA PHE A 37 -21.58 11.44 -7.53
C PHE A 37 -21.19 10.32 -8.49
N THR A 38 -21.54 10.47 -9.79
CA THR A 38 -21.30 9.46 -10.82
C THR A 38 -20.22 9.91 -11.81
N ILE A 39 -19.21 9.06 -12.05
CA ILE A 39 -18.30 9.20 -13.20
C ILE A 39 -18.61 8.07 -14.17
N THR A 40 -18.77 8.40 -15.47
CA THR A 40 -19.05 7.41 -16.50
C THR A 40 -17.76 7.04 -17.23
N PHE A 41 -17.35 5.78 -17.15
CA PHE A 41 -16.21 5.21 -17.85
C PHE A 41 -16.69 4.49 -19.12
N GLY A 42 -16.56 5.11 -20.28
CA GLY A 42 -17.21 4.64 -21.50
C GLY A 42 -18.73 4.69 -21.38
N SER A 43 -19.37 3.54 -21.32
CA SER A 43 -20.82 3.40 -21.08
C SER A 43 -21.14 2.98 -19.64
N ILE A 44 -20.15 2.76 -18.79
CA ILE A 44 -20.33 2.21 -17.45
C ILE A 44 -20.34 3.33 -16.41
N PRO A 45 -21.47 3.62 -15.75
CA PRO A 45 -21.54 4.57 -14.66
C PRO A 45 -20.99 3.92 -13.37
N VAL A 46 -20.13 4.65 -12.67
CA VAL A 46 -19.56 4.27 -11.38
C VAL A 46 -19.84 5.37 -10.37
N LEU A 47 -20.45 5.02 -9.26
CA LEU A 47 -20.74 5.94 -8.17
C LEU A 47 -19.54 6.05 -7.25
N PHE A 48 -19.21 7.28 -6.85
CA PHE A 48 -18.17 7.57 -5.86
C PHE A 48 -18.80 8.13 -4.60
N VAL A 49 -18.48 7.55 -3.46
CA VAL A 49 -19.05 7.88 -2.15
C VAL A 49 -17.93 8.34 -1.21
N SER A 50 -18.10 9.52 -0.57
CA SER A 50 -17.14 10.11 0.37
C SER A 50 -17.73 10.40 1.76
N ASN A 51 -19.03 10.21 1.95
CA ASN A 51 -19.71 10.41 3.24
C ASN A 51 -19.46 9.21 4.17
N PRO A 52 -19.00 9.39 5.44
CA PRO A 52 -18.75 8.28 6.36
C PRO A 52 -19.93 7.36 6.61
N GLN A 53 -21.15 7.90 6.71
CA GLN A 53 -22.37 7.10 6.92
C GLN A 53 -22.69 6.25 5.68
N GLY A 54 -22.54 6.83 4.48
CA GLY A 54 -22.67 6.08 3.22
C GLY A 54 -21.60 5.00 3.09
N ILE A 55 -20.36 5.28 3.52
CA ILE A 55 -19.25 4.32 3.55
C ILE A 55 -19.54 3.18 4.53
N GLU A 56 -20.08 3.49 5.70
CA GLU A 56 -20.52 2.51 6.67
C GLU A 56 -21.58 1.58 6.08
N GLN A 57 -22.60 2.14 5.45
CA GLN A 57 -23.65 1.35 4.77
C GLN A 57 -23.05 0.42 3.72
N ILE A 58 -22.08 0.89 2.90
CA ILE A 58 -21.42 0.07 1.90
C ILE A 58 -20.63 -1.09 2.51
N PHE A 59 -19.88 -0.84 3.60
CA PHE A 59 -19.00 -1.85 4.17
C PHE A 59 -19.74 -2.87 5.07
N THR A 60 -20.86 -2.47 5.67
CA THR A 60 -21.67 -3.36 6.51
C THR A 60 -22.65 -4.22 5.70
N ASN A 61 -23.08 -3.73 4.52
CA ASN A 61 -24.00 -4.46 3.62
C ASN A 61 -23.24 -5.33 2.58
N ALA A 62 -22.22 -6.05 3.01
CA ALA A 62 -21.38 -6.86 2.12
C ALA A 62 -22.12 -7.96 1.33
N LYS A 63 -23.34 -8.33 1.74
CA LYS A 63 -24.20 -9.28 1.00
C LYS A 63 -24.90 -8.61 -0.19
N GLN A 64 -25.35 -7.37 -0.03
CA GLN A 64 -26.04 -6.62 -1.08
C GLN A 64 -25.09 -5.80 -1.95
N ILE A 65 -23.92 -5.44 -1.41
CA ILE A 65 -22.89 -4.66 -2.08
C ILE A 65 -21.53 -5.34 -1.91
N PRO A 66 -21.32 -6.54 -2.46
CA PRO A 66 -20.03 -7.22 -2.38
C PRO A 66 -18.95 -6.48 -3.18
N ALA A 67 -17.71 -6.70 -2.78
CA ALA A 67 -16.57 -6.38 -3.61
C ALA A 67 -16.21 -7.64 -4.40
N SER A 68 -16.69 -7.75 -5.61
CA SER A 68 -16.45 -8.90 -6.46
C SER A 68 -15.02 -8.97 -6.98
N GLY A 69 -14.42 -10.15 -6.94
CA GLY A 69 -13.13 -10.46 -7.53
C GLY A 69 -13.15 -10.34 -9.06
N GLU A 70 -14.28 -10.62 -9.69
CA GLU A 70 -14.47 -10.48 -11.13
C GLU A 70 -14.23 -9.05 -11.62
N LEU A 71 -14.61 -8.05 -10.80
CA LEU A 71 -14.35 -6.63 -11.10
C LEU A 71 -12.86 -6.24 -11.06
N ASN A 72 -11.99 -7.14 -10.60
CA ASN A 72 -10.53 -6.98 -10.61
C ASN A 72 -9.87 -7.81 -11.71
N GLY A 73 -10.61 -8.16 -12.77
CA GLY A 73 -10.14 -9.02 -13.86
C GLY A 73 -8.84 -8.56 -14.51
N ASP A 74 -8.61 -7.25 -14.63
CA ASP A 74 -7.36 -6.70 -15.14
C ASP A 74 -6.14 -7.12 -14.30
N MET A 75 -6.34 -7.33 -12.99
CA MET A 75 -5.29 -7.80 -12.09
C MET A 75 -5.08 -9.31 -12.20
N ALA A 76 -6.10 -10.08 -12.58
CA ALA A 76 -6.00 -11.54 -12.72
C ALA A 76 -4.93 -11.96 -13.73
N LEU A 77 -4.72 -11.16 -14.77
CA LEU A 77 -3.64 -11.41 -15.72
C LEU A 77 -2.27 -11.51 -15.03
N ILE A 78 -2.07 -10.80 -13.94
CA ILE A 78 -0.77 -10.70 -13.26
C ILE A 78 -0.73 -11.55 -12.01
N THR A 79 -1.83 -11.55 -11.25
CA THR A 79 -1.91 -12.23 -9.95
C THR A 79 -2.51 -13.63 -10.04
N GLY A 80 -2.88 -14.09 -11.23
CA GLY A 80 -3.55 -15.35 -11.47
C GLY A 80 -5.06 -15.31 -11.13
N ASN A 81 -5.79 -16.32 -11.57
CA ASN A 81 -7.23 -16.40 -11.38
C ASN A 81 -7.63 -16.90 -9.98
N GLN A 82 -6.70 -17.50 -9.26
CA GLN A 82 -6.92 -18.03 -7.91
C GLN A 82 -6.28 -17.13 -6.82
N GLY A 83 -5.77 -15.95 -7.20
CA GLY A 83 -5.23 -14.97 -6.26
C GLY A 83 -6.28 -14.37 -5.33
N ILE A 84 -5.87 -13.90 -4.15
CA ILE A 84 -6.77 -13.38 -3.11
C ILE A 84 -7.66 -12.22 -3.60
N LEU A 85 -7.25 -11.47 -4.62
CA LEU A 85 -8.02 -10.38 -5.21
C LEU A 85 -9.18 -10.87 -6.10
N GLN A 86 -9.08 -12.07 -6.68
CA GLN A 86 -10.06 -12.69 -7.56
C GLN A 86 -11.04 -13.59 -6.82
N LEU A 87 -10.68 -14.06 -5.62
CA LEU A 87 -11.56 -14.92 -4.83
C LEU A 87 -12.72 -14.15 -4.21
N ASP A 88 -13.88 -14.79 -4.12
CA ASP A 88 -15.09 -14.24 -3.50
C ASP A 88 -15.66 -15.15 -2.40
N GLY A 89 -16.62 -14.64 -1.66
CA GLY A 89 -17.44 -15.37 -0.71
C GLY A 89 -16.63 -16.12 0.37
N LEU A 90 -16.99 -17.37 0.61
CA LEU A 90 -16.39 -18.21 1.65
C LEU A 90 -14.93 -18.55 1.32
N ARG A 91 -14.61 -18.80 0.04
CA ARG A 91 -13.24 -19.10 -0.39
C ARG A 91 -12.30 -17.95 -0.09
N HIS A 92 -12.67 -16.72 -0.45
CA HIS A 92 -11.91 -15.52 -0.07
C HIS A 92 -11.72 -15.41 1.45
N LYS A 93 -12.81 -15.59 2.22
CA LYS A 93 -12.75 -15.50 3.69
C LYS A 93 -11.79 -16.54 4.28
N HIS A 94 -11.82 -17.76 3.78
CA HIS A 94 -10.95 -18.84 4.23
C HIS A 94 -9.49 -18.56 3.88
N ARG A 95 -9.16 -18.24 2.62
CA ARG A 95 -7.77 -17.93 2.21
C ARG A 95 -7.22 -16.71 2.93
N ARG A 96 -8.05 -15.67 3.12
CA ARG A 96 -7.67 -14.52 3.92
C ARG A 96 -7.28 -14.90 5.35
N LYS A 97 -8.05 -15.78 6.00
CA LYS A 97 -7.78 -16.26 7.36
C LYS A 97 -6.43 -17.01 7.45
N LEU A 98 -6.04 -17.72 6.42
CA LEU A 98 -4.76 -18.44 6.38
C LEU A 98 -3.56 -17.48 6.24
N ILE A 99 -3.70 -16.42 5.45
CA ILE A 99 -2.64 -15.44 5.21
C ILE A 99 -2.46 -14.44 6.37
N MET A 100 -3.55 -14.07 7.05
CA MET A 100 -3.58 -13.02 8.08
C MET A 100 -2.53 -13.18 9.19
N PRO A 101 -2.23 -14.39 9.74
CA PRO A 101 -1.28 -14.54 10.83
C PRO A 101 0.12 -14.03 10.53
N ALA A 102 0.57 -14.08 9.25
CA ALA A 102 1.88 -13.59 8.84
C ALA A 102 2.08 -12.09 9.09
N PHE A 103 0.98 -11.32 9.15
CA PHE A 103 1.00 -9.86 9.32
C PHE A 103 0.69 -9.39 10.74
N HIS A 104 0.62 -10.29 11.73
CA HIS A 104 0.20 -9.93 13.08
C HIS A 104 1.06 -10.59 14.18
N GLY A 105 0.95 -10.07 15.40
CA GLY A 105 1.47 -10.68 16.61
C GLY A 105 3.00 -10.88 16.64
N ALA A 106 3.44 -12.04 17.09
CA ALA A 106 4.85 -12.38 17.24
C ALA A 106 5.58 -12.44 15.89
N ARG A 107 4.91 -12.92 14.84
CA ARG A 107 5.49 -13.01 13.49
C ARG A 107 5.80 -11.62 12.91
N LEU A 108 4.89 -10.67 13.05
CA LEU A 108 5.14 -9.28 12.64
C LEU A 108 6.37 -8.71 13.37
N ARG A 109 6.47 -8.93 14.69
CA ARG A 109 7.61 -8.47 15.48
C ARG A 109 8.94 -9.09 15.07
N SER A 110 8.94 -10.34 14.61
CA SER A 110 10.16 -11.02 14.16
C SER A 110 10.82 -10.39 12.91
N TYR A 111 10.09 -9.60 12.14
CA TYR A 111 10.64 -8.87 11.01
C TYR A 111 11.34 -7.56 11.41
N GLY A 112 11.10 -7.07 12.64
CA GLY A 112 11.49 -5.71 13.05
C GLY A 112 12.98 -5.42 12.91
N GLN A 113 13.85 -6.28 13.46
CA GLN A 113 15.30 -6.09 13.38
C GLN A 113 15.76 -6.08 11.92
N ARG A 114 15.25 -6.99 11.10
CA ARG A 114 15.61 -7.05 9.68
C ARG A 114 15.21 -5.80 8.92
N ILE A 115 14.06 -5.20 9.22
CA ILE A 115 13.62 -3.93 8.63
C ILE A 115 14.62 -2.82 8.97
N CYS A 116 15.06 -2.72 10.21
CA CYS A 116 16.07 -1.74 10.63
C CYS A 116 17.40 -1.97 9.92
N ASP A 117 17.92 -3.22 9.88
CA ASP A 117 19.21 -3.56 9.26
C ASP A 117 19.21 -3.27 7.76
N LEU A 118 18.12 -3.63 7.05
CA LEU A 118 17.96 -3.33 5.63
C LEU A 118 17.90 -1.83 5.37
N THR A 119 17.23 -1.09 6.24
CA THR A 119 17.14 0.37 6.15
C THR A 119 18.53 0.99 6.30
N GLU A 120 19.28 0.61 7.32
CA GLU A 120 20.65 1.08 7.51
C GLU A 120 21.57 0.72 6.33
N LYS A 121 21.50 -0.53 5.88
CA LYS A 121 22.29 -1.03 4.74
C LYS A 121 22.02 -0.25 3.46
N ILE A 122 20.74 -0.08 3.10
CA ILE A 122 20.36 0.53 1.81
C ILE A 122 20.51 2.05 1.84
N ILE A 123 20.05 2.72 2.91
CA ILE A 123 20.18 4.17 3.02
C ILE A 123 21.65 4.58 3.22
N GLY A 124 22.43 3.81 3.97
CA GLY A 124 23.85 4.07 4.20
C GLY A 124 24.73 3.99 2.95
N GLN A 125 24.24 3.38 1.84
CA GLN A 125 24.95 3.39 0.55
C GLN A 125 24.90 4.76 -0.16
N ASN A 126 24.03 5.68 0.25
CA ASN A 126 23.96 7.01 -0.34
C ASN A 126 25.16 7.85 0.11
N GLN A 127 25.79 8.53 -0.84
CA GLN A 127 26.97 9.36 -0.55
C GLN A 127 26.56 10.66 0.15
N THR A 128 27.26 10.99 1.22
CA THR A 128 27.10 12.27 1.94
C THR A 128 27.30 13.46 0.98
N GLY A 129 26.41 14.44 1.07
CA GLY A 129 26.40 15.64 0.23
C GLY A 129 25.81 15.46 -1.17
N LYS A 130 25.52 14.23 -1.60
CA LYS A 130 24.89 13.98 -2.92
C LYS A 130 23.39 13.82 -2.80
N VAL A 131 22.68 14.22 -3.86
CA VAL A 131 21.22 14.02 -3.98
C VAL A 131 20.93 12.56 -4.27
N PHE A 132 19.96 12.01 -3.53
CA PHE A 132 19.37 10.70 -3.80
C PHE A 132 17.84 10.80 -3.82
N LEU A 133 17.17 9.79 -4.37
CA LEU A 133 15.71 9.71 -4.38
C LEU A 133 15.25 8.79 -3.25
N ALA A 134 14.43 9.31 -2.34
CA ALA A 134 13.95 8.56 -1.19
C ALA A 134 13.06 7.40 -1.62
N TYR A 135 12.07 7.63 -2.51
CA TYR A 135 11.14 6.59 -2.94
C TYR A 135 11.85 5.34 -3.52
N PRO A 136 12.76 5.43 -4.52
CA PRO A 136 13.44 4.24 -5.04
C PRO A 136 14.35 3.55 -4.01
N SER A 137 14.89 4.28 -3.05
CA SER A 137 15.70 3.67 -1.98
C SER A 137 14.81 2.88 -1.00
N ILE A 138 13.64 3.41 -0.65
CA ILE A 138 12.68 2.74 0.21
C ILE A 138 12.02 1.57 -0.51
N GLU A 139 11.69 1.70 -1.80
CA GLU A 139 11.15 0.62 -2.64
C GLU A 139 12.05 -0.63 -2.61
N LYS A 140 13.38 -0.46 -2.59
CA LYS A 140 14.30 -1.58 -2.42
C LYS A 140 14.17 -2.24 -1.04
N ILE A 141 13.97 -1.46 0.02
CA ILE A 141 13.80 -1.99 1.38
C ILE A 141 12.50 -2.81 1.44
N THR A 142 11.38 -2.23 1.02
CA THR A 142 10.06 -2.90 1.06
C THR A 142 10.00 -4.13 0.15
N LEU A 143 10.70 -4.13 -0.98
CA LEU A 143 10.85 -5.29 -1.84
C LEU A 143 11.56 -6.45 -1.12
N GLU A 144 12.72 -6.20 -0.51
CA GLU A 144 13.47 -7.24 0.20
C GLU A 144 12.68 -7.82 1.37
N ILE A 145 11.93 -6.95 2.08
CA ILE A 145 11.04 -7.40 3.15
C ILE A 145 9.89 -8.24 2.59
N SER A 146 9.25 -7.83 1.50
CA SER A 146 8.14 -8.58 0.91
C SER A 146 8.56 -9.98 0.43
N ILE A 147 9.72 -10.11 -0.22
CA ILE A 147 10.26 -11.41 -0.64
C ILE A 147 10.48 -12.32 0.58
N GLN A 148 11.05 -11.77 1.65
CA GLN A 148 11.28 -12.54 2.87
C GLN A 148 9.98 -12.94 3.59
N VAL A 149 9.03 -12.01 3.74
CA VAL A 149 7.77 -12.27 4.43
C VAL A 149 6.90 -13.27 3.66
N VAL A 150 6.91 -13.18 2.34
CA VAL A 150 6.03 -14.00 1.49
C VAL A 150 6.66 -15.35 1.15
N LEU A 151 7.94 -15.35 0.76
CA LEU A 151 8.65 -16.54 0.28
C LEU A 151 9.78 -17.01 1.21
N GLY A 152 10.06 -16.34 2.32
CA GLY A 152 11.15 -16.70 3.23
C GLY A 152 12.56 -16.53 2.66
N LEU A 153 12.70 -16.09 1.40
CA LEU A 153 13.99 -15.98 0.71
C LEU A 153 14.76 -14.74 1.20
N ARG A 154 16.06 -14.93 1.45
CA ARG A 154 16.97 -13.86 1.93
C ARG A 154 18.22 -13.69 1.08
N GLU A 155 18.58 -14.73 0.33
CA GLU A 155 19.78 -14.83 -0.50
C GLU A 155 19.64 -15.95 -1.54
N GLY A 156 20.61 -16.10 -2.43
CA GLY A 156 20.62 -17.11 -3.47
C GLY A 156 20.10 -16.60 -4.82
N GLU A 157 20.28 -17.43 -5.86
CA GLU A 157 19.99 -17.04 -7.24
C GLU A 157 18.51 -16.63 -7.43
N ARG A 158 17.59 -17.41 -6.88
CA ARG A 158 16.14 -17.15 -6.99
C ARG A 158 15.74 -15.81 -6.33
N TYR A 159 16.34 -15.51 -5.18
CA TYR A 159 16.16 -14.22 -4.50
C TYR A 159 16.67 -13.05 -5.37
N GLU A 160 17.89 -13.17 -5.93
CA GLU A 160 18.45 -12.08 -6.75
C GLU A 160 17.67 -11.87 -8.05
N ARG A 161 17.15 -12.93 -8.66
CA ARG A 161 16.27 -12.82 -9.84
C ARG A 161 14.95 -12.15 -9.51
N LEU A 162 14.30 -12.49 -8.41
CA LEU A 162 13.06 -11.83 -7.97
C LEU A 162 13.28 -10.35 -7.67
N ARG A 163 14.40 -9.98 -7.05
CA ARG A 163 14.79 -8.57 -6.81
C ARG A 163 14.92 -7.75 -8.09
N GLN A 164 15.26 -8.37 -9.20
CA GLN A 164 15.36 -7.70 -10.50
C GLN A 164 14.03 -7.69 -11.25
N LEU A 165 13.32 -8.80 -11.25
CA LEU A 165 12.10 -8.98 -12.04
C LEU A 165 10.88 -8.25 -11.48
N LEU A 166 10.66 -8.29 -10.16
CA LEU A 166 9.48 -7.68 -9.55
C LEU A 166 9.41 -6.16 -9.76
N PRO A 167 10.46 -5.36 -9.52
CA PRO A 167 10.45 -3.93 -9.82
C PRO A 167 10.31 -3.64 -11.32
N ALA A 168 10.95 -4.45 -12.17
CA ALA A 168 10.85 -4.28 -13.63
C ALA A 168 9.43 -4.52 -14.13
N MET A 169 8.75 -5.55 -13.60
CA MET A 169 7.36 -5.87 -13.89
C MET A 169 6.42 -4.75 -13.44
N LEU A 170 6.55 -4.27 -12.18
CA LEU A 170 5.73 -3.18 -11.65
C LEU A 170 5.95 -1.87 -12.43
N LYS A 171 7.20 -1.53 -12.76
CA LYS A 171 7.51 -0.36 -13.60
C LYS A 171 6.85 -0.45 -14.98
N LEU A 172 6.85 -1.63 -15.57
CA LEU A 172 6.20 -1.85 -16.87
C LEU A 172 4.68 -1.73 -16.76
N MET A 173 4.07 -2.30 -15.70
CA MET A 173 2.64 -2.18 -15.44
C MET A 173 2.18 -0.72 -15.31
N ARG A 174 3.00 0.14 -14.73
CA ARG A 174 2.73 1.58 -14.59
C ARG A 174 2.99 2.38 -15.86
N SER A 175 3.67 1.80 -16.85
CA SER A 175 4.06 2.52 -18.08
C SER A 175 2.85 2.93 -18.92
N ASN A 176 2.95 4.08 -19.59
CA ASN A 176 1.88 4.59 -20.45
C ASN A 176 1.40 3.56 -21.49
N PRO A 177 2.27 2.80 -22.18
CA PRO A 177 1.81 1.81 -23.14
C PRO A 177 0.89 0.74 -22.55
N ILE A 178 1.19 0.24 -21.33
CA ILE A 178 0.32 -0.73 -20.65
C ILE A 178 -0.97 -0.07 -20.17
N GLN A 179 -0.90 1.14 -19.60
CA GLN A 179 -2.11 1.87 -19.18
C GLN A 179 -3.04 2.18 -20.37
N ILE A 180 -2.48 2.53 -21.52
CA ILE A 180 -3.25 2.74 -22.75
C ILE A 180 -3.85 1.41 -23.26
N SER A 181 -3.12 0.30 -23.18
CA SER A 181 -3.63 -1.00 -23.60
C SER A 181 -4.79 -1.50 -22.70
N ASN A 182 -4.86 -1.08 -21.45
CA ASN A 182 -6.01 -1.37 -20.58
C ASN A 182 -7.29 -0.62 -21.04
N ILE A 183 -7.12 0.56 -21.65
CA ILE A 183 -8.23 1.33 -22.23
C ILE A 183 -8.61 0.76 -23.63
N PHE A 184 -7.64 0.28 -24.38
CA PHE A 184 -7.79 -0.25 -25.73
C PHE A 184 -7.31 -1.70 -25.80
N PRO A 185 -8.14 -2.70 -25.49
CA PRO A 185 -7.74 -4.11 -25.38
C PRO A 185 -7.12 -4.69 -26.66
N PHE A 186 -7.41 -4.13 -27.84
CA PHE A 186 -6.79 -4.57 -29.10
C PHE A 186 -5.27 -4.36 -29.16
N LEU A 187 -4.71 -3.51 -28.27
CA LEU A 187 -3.28 -3.31 -28.10
C LEU A 187 -2.61 -4.37 -27.21
N GLN A 188 -3.40 -5.20 -26.52
CA GLN A 188 -2.93 -6.31 -25.67
C GLN A 188 -2.52 -7.50 -26.55
N ARG A 189 -1.54 -7.28 -27.43
CA ARG A 189 -1.01 -8.31 -28.30
C ARG A 189 0.33 -8.83 -27.80
N ASP A 190 0.41 -10.13 -27.65
CA ASP A 190 1.68 -10.80 -27.39
C ASP A 190 2.50 -10.90 -28.67
N LEU A 191 3.47 -10.00 -28.81
CA LEU A 191 4.47 -10.02 -29.88
C LEU A 191 5.86 -10.33 -29.29
N GLY A 192 5.89 -11.18 -28.25
CA GLY A 192 7.08 -11.48 -27.49
C GLY A 192 7.65 -10.25 -26.78
N GLN A 193 8.93 -10.25 -26.45
CA GLN A 193 9.59 -9.15 -25.73
C GLN A 193 9.68 -7.83 -26.54
N TRP A 194 9.28 -7.83 -27.79
CA TRP A 194 9.25 -6.63 -28.65
C TRP A 194 8.07 -5.70 -28.36
N SER A 195 6.97 -6.23 -27.83
CA SER A 195 5.83 -5.42 -27.42
C SER A 195 5.83 -5.18 -25.89
N PRO A 196 5.31 -4.03 -25.41
CA PRO A 196 5.14 -3.79 -23.96
C PRO A 196 4.30 -4.87 -23.28
N TRP A 197 3.22 -5.32 -23.94
CA TRP A 197 2.34 -6.37 -23.44
C TRP A 197 3.04 -7.73 -23.38
N GLY A 198 3.70 -8.17 -24.44
CA GLY A 198 4.45 -9.43 -24.46
C GLY A 198 5.62 -9.43 -23.47
N ARG A 199 6.27 -8.26 -23.26
CA ARG A 199 7.28 -8.12 -22.19
C ARG A 199 6.70 -8.29 -20.81
N LEU A 200 5.50 -7.77 -20.55
CA LEU A 200 4.78 -7.96 -19.27
C LEU A 200 4.48 -9.45 -19.04
N LEU A 201 3.97 -10.13 -20.07
CA LEU A 201 3.72 -11.57 -20.00
C LEU A 201 5.01 -12.38 -19.76
N TYR A 202 6.11 -11.99 -20.40
CA TYR A 202 7.42 -12.60 -20.17
C TYR A 202 7.87 -12.42 -18.72
N PHE A 203 7.84 -11.22 -18.15
CA PHE A 203 8.21 -11.01 -16.74
C PHE A 203 7.31 -11.79 -15.78
N ARG A 204 6.00 -11.81 -16.05
CA ARG A 204 5.08 -12.64 -15.28
C ARG A 204 5.48 -14.12 -15.30
N GLN A 205 5.77 -14.67 -16.49
CA GLN A 205 6.13 -16.07 -16.65
C GLN A 205 7.42 -16.41 -15.88
N GLU A 206 8.44 -15.55 -15.96
CA GLU A 206 9.68 -15.72 -15.20
C GLU A 206 9.43 -15.71 -13.68
N VAL A 207 8.61 -14.77 -13.19
CA VAL A 207 8.26 -14.72 -11.75
C VAL A 207 7.46 -15.96 -11.34
N TYR A 208 6.51 -16.41 -12.16
CA TYR A 208 5.72 -17.60 -11.90
C TYR A 208 6.61 -18.84 -11.81
N GLN A 209 7.52 -19.02 -12.75
CA GLN A 209 8.46 -20.12 -12.74
C GLN A 209 9.30 -20.15 -11.47
N LEU A 210 9.84 -19.01 -11.03
CA LEU A 210 10.65 -18.94 -9.80
C LEU A 210 9.84 -19.31 -8.55
N ILE A 211 8.56 -18.92 -8.49
CA ILE A 211 7.67 -19.29 -7.37
C ILE A 211 7.33 -20.79 -7.43
N GLU A 212 7.03 -21.33 -8.61
CA GLU A 212 6.72 -22.75 -8.79
C GLU A 212 7.92 -23.66 -8.46
N GLU A 213 9.13 -23.24 -8.84
CA GLU A 213 10.37 -23.94 -8.46
C GLU A 213 10.56 -23.94 -6.93
N GLU A 214 10.29 -22.81 -6.26
CA GLU A 214 10.34 -22.72 -4.79
C GLU A 214 9.32 -23.65 -4.13
N ILE A 215 8.08 -23.67 -4.62
CA ILE A 215 7.02 -24.55 -4.11
C ILE A 215 7.43 -26.02 -4.28
N LYS A 216 7.94 -26.39 -5.47
CA LYS A 216 8.35 -27.76 -5.78
C LYS A 216 9.50 -28.22 -4.89
N GLU A 217 10.52 -27.38 -4.69
CA GLU A 217 11.66 -27.69 -3.85
C GLU A 217 11.24 -27.91 -2.39
N ARG A 218 10.42 -26.99 -1.83
CA ARG A 218 9.92 -27.14 -0.46
C ARG A 218 9.05 -28.36 -0.25
N ARG A 219 8.24 -28.74 -1.24
CA ARG A 219 7.43 -29.99 -1.15
C ARG A 219 8.33 -31.25 -1.10
N GLN A 220 9.54 -31.19 -1.66
CA GLN A 220 10.49 -32.31 -1.57
C GLN A 220 11.27 -32.34 -0.24
N GLN A 221 11.42 -31.18 0.41
CA GLN A 221 12.15 -31.04 1.68
C GLN A 221 11.25 -31.10 2.92
N ALA A 222 10.03 -31.51 2.79
CA ALA A 222 8.77 -31.33 3.51
C ALA A 222 8.71 -31.66 5.00
N ASP A 223 9.62 -31.23 5.89
CA ASP A 223 9.46 -31.52 7.31
C ASP A 223 9.51 -30.30 8.27
N THR A 224 9.75 -29.11 7.81
CA THR A 224 9.82 -27.96 8.73
C THR A 224 9.02 -26.75 8.19
N PRO A 225 7.94 -26.33 8.89
CA PRO A 225 7.24 -25.12 8.54
C PRO A 225 8.19 -23.91 8.60
N GLY A 226 8.35 -23.21 7.48
CA GLY A 226 9.06 -21.93 7.44
C GLY A 226 8.28 -20.84 8.18
N ALA A 227 8.93 -19.69 8.40
CA ALA A 227 8.31 -18.53 9.02
C ALA A 227 7.83 -17.50 7.97
N ASP A 228 7.22 -17.96 6.87
CA ASP A 228 6.75 -17.15 5.74
C ASP A 228 5.35 -17.59 5.27
N ILE A 229 4.72 -16.74 4.43
CA ILE A 229 3.34 -16.98 3.96
C ILE A 229 3.24 -18.24 3.12
N LEU A 230 4.21 -18.49 2.24
CA LEU A 230 4.19 -19.68 1.38
C LEU A 230 4.18 -20.95 2.24
N SER A 231 5.04 -21.01 3.26
CA SER A 231 5.06 -22.15 4.20
C SER A 231 3.73 -22.35 4.91
N ASP A 232 3.10 -21.28 5.41
CA ASP A 232 1.79 -21.38 6.06
C ASP A 232 0.73 -21.94 5.12
N LEU A 233 0.71 -21.49 3.86
CA LEU A 233 -0.25 -21.96 2.85
C LEU A 233 0.01 -23.40 2.43
N MET A 234 1.27 -23.84 2.34
CA MET A 234 1.63 -25.21 1.97
C MET A 234 1.18 -26.25 3.00
N PHE A 235 1.13 -25.89 4.28
CA PHE A 235 0.65 -26.75 5.36
C PHE A 235 -0.85 -26.58 5.63
N ALA A 236 -1.50 -25.59 5.01
CA ALA A 236 -2.94 -25.39 5.15
C ALA A 236 -3.74 -26.38 4.33
N LYS A 237 -4.97 -26.63 4.79
CA LYS A 237 -5.97 -27.39 4.06
C LYS A 237 -7.05 -26.45 3.52
N ASP A 238 -7.61 -26.83 2.38
CA ASP A 238 -8.74 -26.11 1.81
C ASP A 238 -10.07 -26.42 2.54
N GLU A 239 -11.18 -25.97 1.98
CA GLU A 239 -12.51 -26.17 2.56
C GLU A 239 -12.99 -27.62 2.51
N THR A 240 -12.36 -28.46 1.67
CA THR A 240 -12.63 -29.91 1.56
C THR A 240 -11.72 -30.75 2.42
N GLY A 241 -10.72 -30.14 3.04
CA GLY A 241 -9.69 -30.80 3.85
C GLY A 241 -8.48 -31.27 3.05
N GLU A 242 -8.39 -30.90 1.77
CA GLU A 242 -7.27 -31.22 0.89
C GLU A 242 -6.18 -30.12 0.93
N ALA A 243 -4.97 -30.48 0.54
CA ALA A 243 -3.87 -29.53 0.42
C ALA A 243 -4.12 -28.56 -0.74
N ILE A 244 -3.77 -27.29 -0.56
CA ILE A 244 -3.84 -26.28 -1.61
C ILE A 244 -2.91 -26.70 -2.76
N ASP A 245 -3.39 -26.66 -3.99
CA ASP A 245 -2.60 -27.02 -5.17
C ASP A 245 -1.51 -25.98 -5.49
N ASN A 246 -0.56 -26.35 -6.34
CA ASN A 246 0.58 -25.49 -6.64
C ASN A 246 0.22 -24.22 -7.41
N GLU A 247 -0.79 -24.29 -8.27
CA GLU A 247 -1.26 -23.14 -9.04
C GLU A 247 -1.93 -22.12 -8.11
N GLU A 248 -2.81 -22.58 -7.23
CA GLU A 248 -3.43 -21.70 -6.23
C GLU A 248 -2.39 -21.13 -5.25
N LEU A 249 -1.41 -21.92 -4.79
CA LEU A 249 -0.31 -21.42 -3.94
C LEU A 249 0.44 -20.29 -4.63
N ARG A 250 0.83 -20.46 -5.88
CA ARG A 250 1.51 -19.45 -6.69
C ARG A 250 0.68 -18.17 -6.76
N ASP A 251 -0.60 -18.28 -7.12
CA ASP A 251 -1.51 -17.15 -7.29
C ASP A 251 -1.80 -16.42 -5.96
N LEU A 252 -1.82 -17.15 -4.84
CA LEU A 252 -2.00 -16.56 -3.51
C LEU A 252 -0.79 -15.77 -3.03
N VAL A 253 0.44 -16.16 -3.38
CA VAL A 253 1.65 -15.48 -2.91
C VAL A 253 2.08 -14.33 -3.81
N ILE A 254 1.74 -14.32 -5.10
CA ILE A 254 2.15 -13.25 -6.00
C ILE A 254 1.46 -11.91 -5.67
N SER A 255 0.19 -11.95 -5.25
CA SER A 255 -0.54 -10.73 -4.88
C SER A 255 0.13 -9.96 -3.73
N PRO A 256 0.46 -10.54 -2.58
CA PRO A 256 1.17 -9.84 -1.50
C PRO A 256 2.59 -9.44 -1.89
N LEU A 257 3.31 -10.23 -2.72
CA LEU A 257 4.65 -9.84 -3.22
C LEU A 257 4.62 -8.51 -3.97
N LEU A 258 3.63 -8.31 -4.83
CA LEU A 258 3.50 -7.09 -5.62
C LEU A 258 2.90 -5.93 -4.82
N ALA A 259 1.89 -6.19 -3.99
CA ALA A 259 1.17 -5.15 -3.27
C ALA A 259 2.00 -4.49 -2.16
N ALA A 260 2.88 -5.25 -1.49
CA ALA A 260 3.67 -4.76 -0.37
C ALA A 260 4.80 -3.81 -0.81
N GLN A 261 5.31 -3.94 -2.03
CA GLN A 261 6.50 -3.23 -2.48
C GLN A 261 6.24 -1.72 -2.61
N ASP A 262 5.29 -1.32 -3.45
CA ASP A 262 5.11 0.08 -3.85
C ASP A 262 4.34 0.92 -2.82
N ALA A 263 3.21 0.42 -2.33
CA ALA A 263 2.30 1.21 -1.52
C ALA A 263 2.95 1.72 -0.21
N THR A 264 3.69 0.85 0.47
CA THR A 264 4.41 1.21 1.69
C THR A 264 5.54 2.20 1.39
N ALA A 265 6.30 1.99 0.30
CA ALA A 265 7.37 2.90 -0.09
C ALA A 265 6.86 4.31 -0.43
N ILE A 266 5.72 4.41 -1.11
CA ILE A 266 5.04 5.68 -1.41
C ILE A 266 4.67 6.40 -0.11
N ALA A 267 4.03 5.70 0.84
CA ALA A 267 3.60 6.29 2.10
C ALA A 267 4.77 6.83 2.93
N ILE A 268 5.89 6.08 2.99
CA ILE A 268 7.11 6.50 3.69
C ILE A 268 7.76 7.69 2.98
N ALA A 269 7.82 7.69 1.64
CA ALA A 269 8.37 8.82 0.88
C ALA A 269 7.58 10.11 1.12
N TRP A 270 6.23 10.04 1.15
CA TRP A 270 5.38 11.18 1.50
C TRP A 270 5.59 11.64 2.95
N ALA A 271 5.73 10.71 3.90
CA ALA A 271 6.04 11.05 5.29
C ALA A 271 7.39 11.79 5.40
N LEU A 272 8.44 11.32 4.72
CA LEU A 272 9.74 11.99 4.68
C LEU A 272 9.66 13.39 4.08
N TYR A 273 8.90 13.57 2.99
CA TYR A 273 8.69 14.89 2.41
C TYR A 273 8.08 15.86 3.45
N TRP A 274 7.00 15.47 4.11
CA TRP A 274 6.32 16.34 5.08
C TRP A 274 7.14 16.59 6.34
N ILE A 275 7.81 15.58 6.88
CA ILE A 275 8.71 15.73 8.03
C ILE A 275 9.79 16.79 7.75
N HIS A 276 10.38 16.74 6.56
CA HIS A 276 11.48 17.67 6.22
C HIS A 276 11.00 19.01 5.65
N SER A 277 9.74 19.10 5.20
CA SER A 277 9.13 20.38 4.81
C SER A 277 8.69 21.22 5.99
N LEU A 278 8.44 20.60 7.16
CA LEU A 278 7.90 21.25 8.36
C LEU A 278 8.86 21.05 9.55
N PRO A 279 9.74 22.05 9.83
CA PRO A 279 10.71 21.94 10.92
C PRO A 279 10.10 21.59 12.29
N THR A 280 8.92 22.15 12.60
CA THR A 280 8.21 21.86 13.85
C THR A 280 7.81 20.39 14.00
N VAL A 281 7.37 19.76 12.92
CA VAL A 281 7.04 18.32 12.90
C VAL A 281 8.30 17.49 13.04
N ARG A 282 9.36 17.84 12.27
CA ARG A 282 10.64 17.13 12.34
C ARG A 282 11.24 17.18 13.72
N ASP A 283 11.35 18.37 14.31
CA ASP A 283 12.03 18.57 15.59
C ASP A 283 11.28 17.88 16.74
N ARG A 284 9.94 17.93 16.72
CA ARG A 284 9.12 17.18 17.68
C ARG A 284 9.27 15.66 17.52
N LEU A 285 9.29 15.14 16.29
CA LEU A 285 9.49 13.72 16.04
C LEU A 285 10.89 13.27 16.48
N LEU A 286 11.93 14.07 16.21
CA LEU A 286 13.29 13.78 16.67
C LEU A 286 13.37 13.76 18.19
N ALA A 287 12.73 14.71 18.87
CA ALA A 287 12.65 14.73 20.33
C ALA A 287 11.98 13.48 20.90
N GLU A 288 10.89 12.98 20.25
CA GLU A 288 10.27 11.73 20.66
C GLU A 288 11.19 10.53 20.42
N LEU A 289 11.86 10.46 19.25
CA LEU A 289 12.80 9.38 18.94
C LEU A 289 14.01 9.37 19.92
N ASP A 290 14.48 10.53 20.36
CA ASP A 290 15.57 10.65 21.32
C ASP A 290 15.19 10.14 22.75
N THR A 291 13.89 9.87 23.02
CA THR A 291 13.44 9.23 24.27
C THR A 291 13.67 7.72 24.29
N ILE A 292 13.95 7.10 23.14
CA ILE A 292 14.13 5.63 23.04
C ILE A 292 15.44 5.25 23.73
N GLY A 293 15.35 4.52 24.82
CA GLY A 293 16.52 4.02 25.56
C GLY A 293 17.19 2.82 24.89
N ASN A 294 16.40 1.95 24.25
CA ASN A 294 16.89 0.72 23.59
C ASN A 294 16.43 0.64 22.13
N TRP A 295 17.32 1.01 21.23
CA TRP A 295 17.12 0.93 19.78
C TRP A 295 17.19 -0.50 19.22
N GLN A 296 17.60 -1.48 20.03
CA GLN A 296 17.65 -2.88 19.63
C GLN A 296 16.27 -3.57 19.73
N ASP A 297 15.31 -2.93 20.39
CA ASP A 297 13.94 -3.45 20.47
C ASP A 297 13.00 -2.65 19.52
N PRO A 298 12.65 -3.20 18.34
CA PRO A 298 11.70 -2.57 17.44
C PRO A 298 10.33 -2.27 18.06
N ALA A 299 9.93 -2.99 19.10
CA ALA A 299 8.65 -2.77 19.76
C ALA A 299 8.60 -1.41 20.48
N SER A 300 9.73 -0.91 21.01
CA SER A 300 9.84 0.41 21.62
C SER A 300 9.57 1.53 20.62
N ILE A 301 9.98 1.36 19.36
CA ILE A 301 9.78 2.33 18.29
C ILE A 301 8.30 2.37 17.85
N VAL A 302 7.70 1.20 17.66
CA VAL A 302 6.34 1.09 17.13
C VAL A 302 5.28 1.68 18.03
N GLY A 303 5.56 1.72 19.36
CA GLY A 303 4.68 2.31 20.37
C GLY A 303 4.65 3.84 20.41
N LEU A 304 5.56 4.54 19.73
CA LEU A 304 5.68 5.99 19.78
C LEU A 304 4.44 6.70 19.23
N PRO A 305 3.77 7.55 20.03
CA PRO A 305 2.50 8.15 19.66
C PRO A 305 2.64 9.20 18.55
N TYR A 306 3.65 10.07 18.62
CA TYR A 306 3.83 11.10 17.59
C TYR A 306 4.30 10.54 16.25
N LEU A 307 5.19 9.55 16.25
CA LEU A 307 5.58 8.78 15.06
C LEU A 307 4.34 8.13 14.42
N SER A 308 3.46 7.55 15.23
CA SER A 308 2.20 6.96 14.76
C SER A 308 1.28 8.01 14.12
N ALA A 309 1.18 9.18 14.74
CA ALA A 309 0.39 10.31 14.24
C ALA A 309 0.94 10.85 12.91
N VAL A 310 2.26 10.96 12.79
CA VAL A 310 2.94 11.36 11.53
C VAL A 310 2.67 10.36 10.40
N CYS A 311 2.76 9.05 10.67
CA CYS A 311 2.44 8.01 9.68
C CYS A 311 0.98 8.10 9.24
N ASN A 312 0.04 8.25 10.16
CA ASN A 312 -1.38 8.35 9.87
C ASN A 312 -1.70 9.62 9.07
N GLU A 313 -1.10 10.76 9.42
CA GLU A 313 -1.32 12.02 8.70
C GLU A 313 -0.75 11.97 7.27
N ALA A 314 0.38 11.30 7.06
CA ALA A 314 0.92 11.07 5.73
C ALA A 314 -0.04 10.23 4.86
N LEU A 315 -0.61 9.17 5.44
CA LEU A 315 -1.62 8.33 4.78
C LEU A 315 -2.95 9.05 4.56
N ARG A 316 -3.30 10.03 5.40
CA ARG A 316 -4.51 10.85 5.24
C ARG A 316 -4.36 11.83 4.09
N ILE A 317 -3.32 12.66 4.12
CA ILE A 317 -3.18 13.78 3.18
C ILE A 317 -2.86 13.31 1.76
N TYR A 318 -2.03 12.23 1.65
CA TYR A 318 -1.68 11.59 0.40
C TYR A 318 -1.91 10.07 0.50
N PRO A 319 -3.18 9.62 0.46
CA PRO A 319 -3.48 8.20 0.45
C PRO A 319 -2.84 7.53 -0.77
N THR A 320 -2.24 6.38 -0.56
CA THR A 320 -1.57 5.64 -1.65
C THR A 320 -2.54 5.21 -2.74
N GLN A 321 -3.78 4.89 -2.36
CA GLN A 321 -4.90 4.64 -3.28
C GLN A 321 -5.97 5.71 -3.11
N LEU A 322 -6.49 6.22 -4.24
CA LEU A 322 -7.54 7.25 -4.22
C LEU A 322 -8.92 6.68 -3.92
N PHE A 323 -9.14 5.42 -4.28
CA PHE A 323 -10.41 4.73 -4.18
C PHE A 323 -10.23 3.30 -3.71
N THR A 324 -11.28 2.74 -3.11
CA THR A 324 -11.34 1.30 -2.87
C THR A 324 -11.53 0.51 -4.17
N PHE A 325 -11.32 -0.80 -4.12
CA PHE A 325 -11.76 -1.69 -5.18
C PHE A 325 -13.26 -1.51 -5.45
N PRO A 326 -13.70 -1.72 -6.72
CA PRO A 326 -15.10 -1.55 -7.07
C PRO A 326 -15.98 -2.56 -6.34
N ARG A 327 -17.22 -2.15 -6.13
CA ARG A 327 -18.29 -2.99 -5.58
C ARG A 327 -19.46 -2.97 -6.53
N ILE A 328 -20.28 -4.00 -6.48
CA ILE A 328 -21.48 -4.14 -7.30
C ILE A 328 -22.70 -4.29 -6.39
N VAL A 329 -23.79 -3.63 -6.75
CA VAL A 329 -25.09 -3.84 -6.11
C VAL A 329 -25.67 -5.14 -6.66
N GLU A 330 -25.96 -6.12 -5.81
CA GLU A 330 -26.58 -7.40 -6.21
C GLU A 330 -28.10 -7.44 -6.00
N SER A 331 -28.60 -6.64 -5.07
CA SER A 331 -30.05 -6.50 -4.85
C SER A 331 -30.40 -5.03 -4.61
N PRO A 332 -31.64 -4.58 -4.93
CA PRO A 332 -32.02 -3.19 -4.75
C PRO A 332 -31.74 -2.69 -3.33
N ILE A 333 -31.11 -1.52 -3.23
CA ILE A 333 -30.77 -0.88 -1.94
C ILE A 333 -30.89 0.62 -2.03
N GLU A 334 -31.34 1.22 -0.93
CA GLU A 334 -31.26 2.67 -0.76
C GLU A 334 -29.91 3.06 -0.15
N LEU A 335 -29.18 3.95 -0.83
CA LEU A 335 -27.92 4.50 -0.37
C LEU A 335 -27.98 6.03 -0.43
N MET A 336 -27.89 6.70 0.71
CA MET A 336 -27.90 8.17 0.81
C MET A 336 -29.07 8.83 0.06
N GLY A 337 -30.28 8.23 0.12
CA GLY A 337 -31.49 8.72 -0.56
C GLY A 337 -31.62 8.36 -2.05
N TYR A 338 -30.68 7.59 -2.61
CA TYR A 338 -30.77 7.08 -3.97
C TYR A 338 -31.12 5.59 -3.98
N GLN A 339 -32.13 5.23 -4.77
CA GLN A 339 -32.47 3.83 -5.03
C GLN A 339 -31.48 3.28 -6.08
N LEU A 340 -30.66 2.32 -5.67
CA LEU A 340 -29.66 1.66 -6.52
C LEU A 340 -30.17 0.29 -6.93
N GLU A 341 -30.12 0.03 -8.24
CA GLU A 341 -30.52 -1.22 -8.85
C GLU A 341 -29.35 -2.21 -8.97
N PRO A 342 -29.62 -3.51 -9.06
CA PRO A 342 -28.60 -4.53 -9.33
C PRO A 342 -27.76 -4.18 -10.56
N GLY A 343 -26.45 -4.45 -10.49
CA GLY A 343 -25.47 -4.10 -11.52
C GLY A 343 -24.88 -2.69 -11.36
N THR A 344 -25.39 -1.85 -10.43
CA THR A 344 -24.78 -0.55 -10.15
C THR A 344 -23.40 -0.71 -9.54
N LEU A 345 -22.40 -0.09 -10.16
CA LEU A 345 -21.03 -0.08 -9.66
C LEU A 345 -20.77 1.12 -8.74
N LEU A 346 -20.04 0.88 -7.66
CA LEU A 346 -19.64 1.95 -6.74
C LEU A 346 -18.24 1.76 -6.17
N ARG A 347 -17.61 2.88 -5.79
CA ARG A 347 -16.32 2.94 -5.11
C ARG A 347 -16.38 3.92 -3.95
N VAL A 348 -15.72 3.61 -2.85
CA VAL A 348 -15.48 4.60 -1.81
C VAL A 348 -14.33 5.50 -2.25
N ASN A 349 -14.55 6.81 -2.14
CA ASN A 349 -13.60 7.86 -2.50
C ASN A 349 -12.74 8.22 -1.28
N ILE A 350 -11.65 7.51 -1.09
CA ILE A 350 -10.74 7.66 0.05
C ILE A 350 -10.21 9.10 0.14
N CYS A 351 -9.69 9.63 -0.99
CA CYS A 351 -9.07 10.94 -0.96
C CYS A 351 -10.08 12.07 -0.64
N ALA A 352 -11.29 12.03 -1.19
CA ALA A 352 -12.29 13.05 -0.86
C ALA A 352 -12.77 12.91 0.60
N THR A 353 -12.92 11.68 1.12
CA THR A 353 -13.24 11.47 2.54
C THR A 353 -12.16 12.08 3.44
N HIS A 354 -10.88 11.88 3.10
CA HIS A 354 -9.76 12.41 3.87
C HIS A 354 -9.54 13.94 3.71
N GLN A 355 -10.20 14.57 2.74
CA GLN A 355 -10.17 16.04 2.52
C GLN A 355 -11.41 16.75 3.05
N ARG A 356 -12.31 16.08 3.76
CA ARG A 356 -13.51 16.69 4.36
C ARG A 356 -13.14 17.64 5.50
N GLU A 357 -13.59 18.90 5.41
CA GLU A 357 -13.33 19.91 6.46
C GLU A 357 -14.06 19.61 7.78
N ASP A 358 -15.25 18.99 7.71
CA ASP A 358 -16.03 18.60 8.88
C ASP A 358 -15.36 17.47 9.69
N LEU A 359 -14.53 16.65 9.06
CA LEU A 359 -13.73 15.60 9.70
C LEU A 359 -12.33 16.07 10.07
N TYR A 360 -11.70 16.80 9.16
CA TYR A 360 -10.30 17.22 9.21
C TYR A 360 -10.20 18.73 8.97
N PRO A 361 -10.37 19.59 10.00
CA PRO A 361 -10.20 21.03 9.85
C PRO A 361 -8.86 21.38 9.21
N GLU A 362 -8.84 22.27 8.21
CA GLU A 362 -7.66 22.59 7.37
C GLU A 362 -7.07 21.32 6.73
N PRO A 363 -7.82 20.61 5.86
CA PRO A 363 -7.46 19.28 5.40
C PRO A 363 -6.24 19.26 4.48
N ASP A 364 -5.87 20.38 3.88
CA ASP A 364 -4.69 20.62 3.06
C ASP A 364 -3.39 20.78 3.87
N LYS A 365 -3.49 20.98 5.18
CA LYS A 365 -2.34 21.12 6.08
C LYS A 365 -1.97 19.77 6.70
N PHE A 366 -0.66 19.50 6.75
CA PHE A 366 -0.11 18.35 7.44
C PHE A 366 -0.05 18.61 8.95
N LYS A 367 -0.95 18.01 9.70
CA LYS A 367 -1.14 18.20 11.15
C LYS A 367 -1.23 16.84 11.86
N PRO A 368 -0.11 16.22 12.25
CA PRO A 368 -0.12 14.94 12.97
C PRO A 368 -0.93 14.98 14.27
N GLU A 369 -1.01 16.13 14.91
CA GLU A 369 -1.70 16.38 16.19
C GLU A 369 -3.14 15.91 16.19
N ARG A 370 -3.85 15.99 15.04
CA ARG A 370 -5.23 15.52 14.91
C ARG A 370 -5.43 14.05 15.26
N PHE A 371 -4.40 13.22 15.06
CA PHE A 371 -4.40 11.80 15.43
C PHE A 371 -4.02 11.54 16.89
N LEU A 372 -3.53 12.55 17.61
CA LEU A 372 -3.37 12.52 19.06
C LEU A 372 -4.62 13.01 19.79
N GLU A 373 -5.35 13.96 19.19
CA GLU A 373 -6.51 14.63 19.78
C GLU A 373 -7.82 13.88 19.55
N LYS A 374 -7.96 13.24 18.38
CA LYS A 374 -9.20 12.53 17.98
C LYS A 374 -8.90 11.13 17.47
N LYS A 375 -9.72 10.16 17.87
CA LYS A 375 -9.76 8.83 17.27
C LYS A 375 -10.81 8.83 16.15
N PHE A 376 -10.37 8.60 14.93
CA PHE A 376 -11.24 8.48 13.76
C PHE A 376 -11.80 7.06 13.64
N SER A 377 -13.05 6.94 13.18
CA SER A 377 -13.64 5.64 12.87
C SER A 377 -13.03 5.05 11.58
N ALA A 378 -13.29 3.75 11.34
CA ALA A 378 -12.86 3.06 10.12
C ALA A 378 -13.57 3.56 8.85
N TYR A 379 -14.56 4.43 8.97
CA TYR A 379 -15.31 5.06 7.88
C TYR A 379 -14.89 6.50 7.64
N GLU A 380 -14.20 7.12 8.60
CA GLU A 380 -13.60 8.45 8.51
C GLU A 380 -12.14 8.37 8.03
N PHE A 381 -11.34 7.46 8.59
CA PHE A 381 -9.94 7.24 8.23
C PHE A 381 -9.74 5.83 7.68
N LEU A 382 -9.58 5.72 6.37
CA LEU A 382 -9.63 4.45 5.62
C LEU A 382 -8.50 4.29 4.59
N PRO A 383 -7.22 4.57 4.92
CA PRO A 383 -6.11 4.45 3.98
C PRO A 383 -5.88 3.01 3.51
N PHE A 384 -6.38 2.05 4.27
CA PHE A 384 -6.33 0.61 3.99
C PHE A 384 -7.67 0.04 3.51
N GLY A 385 -8.59 0.91 3.03
CA GLY A 385 -9.93 0.51 2.65
C GLY A 385 -10.76 0.03 3.85
N GLY A 386 -11.76 -0.83 3.61
CA GLY A 386 -12.63 -1.30 4.67
C GLY A 386 -13.50 -2.50 4.31
N GLY A 387 -14.22 -3.01 5.33
CA GLY A 387 -15.07 -4.17 5.19
C GLY A 387 -14.28 -5.46 4.93
N THR A 388 -14.90 -6.40 4.23
CA THR A 388 -14.33 -7.74 3.93
C THR A 388 -13.06 -7.68 3.09
N ARG A 389 -12.81 -6.58 2.37
CA ARG A 389 -11.66 -6.35 1.49
C ARG A 389 -10.66 -5.34 2.06
N SER A 390 -10.71 -5.05 3.36
CA SER A 390 -9.67 -4.24 4.00
C SER A 390 -8.28 -4.83 3.75
N CYS A 391 -7.26 -3.99 3.67
CA CYS A 391 -5.89 -4.43 3.39
C CYS A 391 -5.42 -5.49 4.39
N ILE A 392 -4.93 -6.62 3.90
CA ILE A 392 -4.39 -7.71 4.73
C ILE A 392 -3.07 -7.27 5.38
N GLY A 393 -2.24 -6.54 4.63
CA GLY A 393 -0.92 -6.08 5.05
C GLY A 393 -0.92 -4.78 5.86
N ALA A 394 -2.07 -4.24 6.30
CA ALA A 394 -2.14 -2.94 6.97
C ALA A 394 -1.22 -2.84 8.19
N ALA A 395 -1.19 -3.88 9.02
CA ALA A 395 -0.34 -3.90 10.22
C ALA A 395 1.15 -3.93 9.86
N LEU A 396 1.55 -4.73 8.84
CA LEU A 396 2.93 -4.76 8.35
C LEU A 396 3.32 -3.41 7.74
N ALA A 397 2.48 -2.81 6.91
CA ALA A 397 2.76 -1.51 6.31
C ALA A 397 3.00 -0.41 7.35
N LEU A 398 2.16 -0.31 8.38
CA LEU A 398 2.35 0.64 9.47
C LEU A 398 3.61 0.32 10.30
N PHE A 399 3.91 -0.95 10.49
CA PHE A 399 5.10 -1.40 11.19
C PHE A 399 6.37 -1.00 10.42
N GLU A 400 6.41 -1.27 9.11
CA GLU A 400 7.49 -0.86 8.22
C GLU A 400 7.66 0.66 8.18
N MET A 401 6.56 1.41 8.02
CA MET A 401 6.59 2.87 8.01
C MET A 401 7.29 3.42 9.25
N LYS A 402 6.89 2.96 10.43
CA LYS A 402 7.45 3.41 11.70
C LYS A 402 8.93 3.06 11.85
N LEU A 403 9.30 1.81 11.57
CA LEU A 403 10.67 1.36 11.73
C LEU A 403 11.63 2.01 10.72
N ILE A 404 11.23 2.11 9.46
CA ILE A 404 12.05 2.72 8.41
C ILE A 404 12.24 4.22 8.69
N LEU A 405 11.15 4.95 9.01
CA LEU A 405 11.25 6.37 9.35
C LEU A 405 12.11 6.61 10.58
N ALA A 406 11.87 5.87 11.65
CA ALA A 406 12.64 5.99 12.88
C ALA A 406 14.13 5.70 12.65
N THR A 407 14.45 4.61 11.93
CA THR A 407 15.83 4.26 11.60
C THR A 407 16.51 5.34 10.76
N MET A 408 15.84 5.82 9.69
CA MET A 408 16.38 6.87 8.84
C MET A 408 16.67 8.16 9.63
N LEU A 409 15.71 8.63 10.43
CA LEU A 409 15.81 9.89 11.16
C LEU A 409 16.80 9.83 12.33
N SER A 410 16.97 8.67 12.94
CA SER A 410 17.90 8.50 14.06
C SER A 410 19.34 8.27 13.63
N ARG A 411 19.54 7.62 12.46
CA ARG A 411 20.87 7.30 11.97
C ARG A 411 21.46 8.37 11.04
N TYR A 412 20.61 9.15 10.37
CA TYR A 412 21.06 10.08 9.33
C TYR A 412 20.47 11.47 9.51
N GLN A 413 21.30 12.48 9.28
CA GLN A 413 20.85 13.84 9.12
C GLN A 413 20.47 14.06 7.65
N LEU A 414 19.17 14.11 7.41
CA LEU A 414 18.59 14.22 6.08
C LEU A 414 17.97 15.61 5.86
N GLU A 415 18.03 16.12 4.64
CA GLU A 415 17.37 17.35 4.21
C GLU A 415 16.76 17.16 2.82
N LEU A 416 15.71 17.93 2.48
CA LEU A 416 15.24 18.02 1.11
C LEU A 416 16.29 18.67 0.23
N ALA A 417 16.54 18.14 -0.96
CA ALA A 417 17.52 18.66 -1.90
C ALA A 417 17.16 20.04 -2.45
N ASP A 418 15.87 20.34 -2.54
CA ASP A 418 15.34 21.63 -2.94
C ASP A 418 14.05 21.95 -2.17
N ARG A 419 13.59 23.22 -2.26
CA ARG A 419 12.38 23.69 -1.58
C ARG A 419 11.14 23.66 -2.48
N LYS A 420 11.23 23.03 -3.65
CA LYS A 420 10.08 22.92 -4.54
C LYS A 420 9.03 22.00 -3.93
N PRO A 421 7.76 22.40 -3.91
CA PRO A 421 6.70 21.52 -3.43
C PRO A 421 6.65 20.23 -4.23
N GLU A 422 6.66 19.10 -3.53
CA GLU A 422 6.41 17.80 -4.14
C GLU A 422 4.94 17.70 -4.58
N ARG A 423 4.71 17.07 -5.72
CA ARG A 423 3.36 16.96 -6.30
C ARG A 423 2.92 15.51 -6.37
N PRO A 424 1.64 15.23 -6.06
CA PRO A 424 1.10 13.91 -6.28
C PRO A 424 0.92 13.64 -7.77
N LYS A 425 1.34 12.44 -8.20
CA LYS A 425 1.15 11.91 -9.55
C LYS A 425 0.46 10.56 -9.47
N PHE A 426 -0.62 10.39 -10.20
CA PHE A 426 -1.33 9.13 -10.25
C PHE A 426 -0.80 8.26 -11.39
N GLU A 427 -0.30 7.09 -11.05
CA GLU A 427 0.21 6.09 -12.00
C GLU A 427 -0.36 4.72 -11.67
N GLY A 428 -1.03 4.10 -12.63
CA GLY A 428 -1.73 2.84 -12.41
C GLY A 428 -2.86 3.00 -11.40
N LEU A 429 -2.68 2.49 -10.20
CA LEU A 429 -3.65 2.56 -9.09
C LEU A 429 -3.17 3.41 -7.91
N LEU A 430 -1.95 3.94 -7.96
CA LEU A 430 -1.26 4.52 -6.81
C LEU A 430 -0.89 6.00 -7.03
N CYS A 431 -0.80 6.75 -5.92
CA CYS A 431 -0.51 8.18 -5.87
C CYS A 431 0.94 8.42 -5.43
N TYR A 432 1.84 8.54 -6.39
CA TYR A 432 3.29 8.70 -6.20
C TYR A 432 3.69 10.14 -5.92
N PRO A 433 4.80 10.39 -5.19
CA PRO A 433 5.50 11.66 -5.26
C PRO A 433 6.19 11.80 -6.63
N ALA A 434 5.85 12.86 -7.38
CA ALA A 434 6.23 13.00 -8.80
C ALA A 434 7.75 13.05 -9.02
N SER A 435 8.52 13.61 -8.07
CA SER A 435 9.99 13.65 -8.15
C SER A 435 10.67 12.46 -7.46
N GLY A 436 9.92 11.63 -6.73
CA GLY A 436 10.44 10.55 -5.88
C GLY A 436 11.07 11.03 -4.59
N VAL A 437 10.81 12.26 -4.17
CA VAL A 437 11.33 12.96 -2.98
C VAL A 437 12.86 13.02 -2.98
N LYS A 438 13.39 14.09 -3.54
CA LYS A 438 14.84 14.35 -3.61
C LYS A 438 15.39 14.74 -2.25
N MET A 439 16.33 13.99 -1.74
CA MET A 439 16.95 14.19 -0.44
C MET A 439 18.47 14.26 -0.54
N VAL A 440 19.10 14.88 0.47
CA VAL A 440 20.55 14.91 0.68
C VAL A 440 20.85 14.38 2.06
N MET A 441 21.76 13.45 2.17
CA MET A 441 22.36 13.03 3.43
C MET A 441 23.47 14.01 3.79
N LYS A 442 23.34 14.74 4.90
CA LYS A 442 24.36 15.67 5.37
C LYS A 442 25.45 14.97 6.17
N ASN A 443 25.06 14.19 7.14
CA ASN A 443 25.94 13.42 8.02
C ASN A 443 25.21 12.17 8.55
N GLN A 444 25.98 11.26 9.13
CA GLN A 444 25.45 10.27 10.08
C GLN A 444 25.24 10.95 11.44
N ARG A 445 24.14 10.70 12.10
CA ARG A 445 23.91 11.16 13.47
C ARG A 445 24.73 10.27 14.42
N GLN A 446 25.63 10.88 15.21
CA GLN A 446 26.22 10.17 16.33
C GLN A 446 25.13 9.93 17.38
N GLN A 447 24.86 8.67 17.69
CA GLN A 447 24.08 8.38 18.89
C GLN A 447 24.86 8.89 20.10
N GLN A 448 24.26 9.78 20.89
CA GLN A 448 24.77 10.06 22.22
C GLN A 448 24.63 8.74 23.02
N GLU A 449 25.75 8.02 23.18
CA GLU A 449 25.87 7.02 24.23
C GLU A 449 25.58 7.74 25.56
N ARG A 450 24.35 7.63 26.05
CA ARG A 450 24.10 7.96 27.45
C ARG A 450 24.83 6.89 28.25
N SER A 451 26.06 7.22 28.69
CA SER A 451 26.80 6.49 29.70
C SER A 451 25.84 6.17 30.85
N GLN A 452 25.63 4.89 31.09
CA GLN A 452 25.02 4.40 32.31
C GLN A 452 25.82 5.02 33.47
N GLN A 453 25.27 6.06 34.08
CA GLN A 453 25.79 6.48 35.40
C GLN A 453 25.51 5.28 36.35
N PRO A 454 26.56 4.72 36.98
CA PRO A 454 26.35 3.69 37.96
C PRO A 454 25.52 4.29 39.08
N VAL A 455 24.41 3.66 39.40
CA VAL A 455 23.64 3.94 40.60
C VAL A 455 24.61 3.76 41.78
N SER A 456 25.05 4.87 42.37
CA SER A 456 25.79 4.80 43.61
C SER A 456 24.87 4.28 44.71
N THR A 457 24.99 3.01 45.04
CA THR A 457 24.50 2.43 46.29
C THR A 457 25.30 3.08 47.40
N SER A 458 24.76 4.09 48.01
CA SER A 458 25.16 4.54 49.32
C SER A 458 24.51 3.65 50.35
N VAL A 459 25.34 2.94 51.09
CA VAL A 459 25.07 2.14 52.30
C VAL A 459 24.53 3.03 53.43
#